data_441f3e7853ed15d5488d169f3722bf20
#
_entry.id   441f3e7853ed15d5488d169f3722bf20
#
_cell.length_a   1.000
_cell.length_b   1.000
_cell.length_c   1.000
_cell.angle_alpha   90.00
_cell.angle_beta   90.00
_cell.angle_gamma   90.00
#
_symmetry.space_group_name_H-M   'P 1'
#
loop_
_entity.id
_entity.type
_entity.pdbx_description
1 polymer ?
#
loop_
_entity_poly.entity_id
_entity_poly.type
_entity_poly.pdbx_seq_one_letter_code
_entity_poly.pdbx_strand_id
1 'polypeptide(L)'
;AEQDALKAENEKLKRVTQAEAAAAEITLAAEAEAYKTEVESVARAEAIRREAAALKSNPELIQLRMAEKWDGKLPQFTGGAIPFLQVENMLKNSN
;
A
#
# COMPACT_ATOMS: atom_id res chain seq x y z
N ALA A 1 0.12 18.07 55.93
CA ALA A 1 1.10 18.97 55.55
C ALA A 1 2.19 18.33 54.70
N GLU A 2 3.32 17.84 55.27
CA GLU A 2 4.40 17.30 54.45
C GLU A 2 4.00 16.03 53.72
N GLN A 3 3.21 15.17 54.35
CA GLN A 3 2.75 13.91 53.73
C GLN A 3 1.81 14.16 52.55
N ASP A 4 0.98 15.17 52.66
CA ASP A 4 0.07 15.55 51.59
C ASP A 4 0.82 16.08 50.39
N ALA A 5 1.87 16.88 50.62
CA ALA A 5 2.70 17.42 49.57
C ALA A 5 3.49 16.30 48.84
N LEU A 6 4.04 15.37 49.61
CA LEU A 6 4.75 14.22 49.03
C LEU A 6 3.82 13.32 48.24
N LYS A 7 2.63 13.11 48.74
CA LYS A 7 1.63 12.30 48.05
C LYS A 7 1.22 12.93 46.73
N ALA A 8 0.98 14.24 46.73
CA ALA A 8 0.64 14.97 45.52
C ALA A 8 1.77 14.95 44.51
N GLU A 9 3.01 15.09 44.97
CA GLU A 9 4.18 15.01 44.11
C GLU A 9 4.37 13.64 43.52
N ASN A 10 4.18 12.59 44.30
CA ASN A 10 4.25 11.21 43.85
C ASN A 10 3.17 10.90 42.83
N GLU A 11 1.97 11.39 43.03
CA GLU A 11 0.86 11.21 42.07
C GLU A 11 1.14 11.92 40.76
N LYS A 12 1.74 13.12 40.82
CA LYS A 12 2.14 13.86 39.64
C LYS A 12 3.19 13.08 38.85
N LEU A 13 4.21 12.60 39.57
CA LEU A 13 5.28 11.81 38.94
C LEU A 13 4.74 10.57 38.29
N LYS A 14 3.82 9.88 38.98
CA LYS A 14 3.18 8.68 38.43
C LYS A 14 2.42 8.99 37.13
N ARG A 15 1.67 10.10 37.12
CA ARG A 15 0.94 10.51 35.91
C ARG A 15 1.87 10.86 34.75
N VAL A 16 2.96 11.55 35.05
CA VAL A 16 3.96 11.89 34.03
C VAL A 16 4.60 10.62 33.48
N THR A 17 4.99 9.70 34.34
CA THR A 17 5.59 8.42 33.93
C THR A 17 4.62 7.61 33.07
N GLN A 18 3.35 7.57 33.45
CA GLN A 18 2.33 6.87 32.67
C GLN A 18 2.12 7.52 31.32
N ALA A 19 2.12 8.85 31.28
CA ALA A 19 1.94 9.59 30.03
C ALA A 19 3.15 9.37 29.09
N GLU A 20 4.34 9.36 29.63
CA GLU A 20 5.55 9.08 28.86
C GLU A 20 5.55 7.66 28.32
N ALA A 21 5.13 6.70 29.13
CA ALA A 21 5.02 5.30 28.71
C ALA A 21 4.00 5.15 27.60
N ALA A 22 2.84 5.81 27.74
CA ALA A 22 1.80 5.78 26.71
C ALA A 22 2.28 6.39 25.40
N ALA A 23 3.00 7.50 25.48
CA ALA A 23 3.57 8.15 24.30
C ALA A 23 4.61 7.26 23.64
N ALA A 24 5.46 6.60 24.44
CA ALA A 24 6.45 5.68 23.93
C ALA A 24 5.80 4.48 23.21
N GLU A 25 4.70 3.96 23.75
CA GLU A 25 3.96 2.87 23.10
C GLU A 25 3.41 3.29 21.76
N ILE A 26 2.86 4.49 21.68
CA ILE A 26 2.33 5.01 20.41
C ILE A 26 3.45 5.16 19.39
N THR A 27 4.59 5.70 19.80
CA THR A 27 5.75 5.86 18.92
C THR A 27 6.27 4.52 18.43
N LEU A 28 6.42 3.54 19.34
CA LEU A 28 6.87 2.20 18.97
C LEU A 28 5.91 1.50 18.03
N ALA A 29 4.60 1.65 18.28
CA ALA A 29 3.60 1.07 17.40
C ALA A 29 3.65 1.69 16.01
N ALA A 30 3.83 3.01 15.93
CA ALA A 30 3.95 3.71 14.66
C ALA A 30 5.22 3.29 13.91
N GLU A 31 6.33 3.18 14.60
CA GLU A 31 7.59 2.74 14.01
C GLU A 31 7.50 1.29 13.51
N ALA A 32 6.85 0.43 14.29
CA ALA A 32 6.66 -0.97 13.90
C ALA A 32 5.78 -1.08 12.65
N GLU A 33 4.72 -0.29 12.58
CA GLU A 33 3.84 -0.28 11.41
C GLU A 33 4.56 0.26 10.18
N ALA A 34 5.35 1.31 10.34
CA ALA A 34 6.14 1.87 9.26
C ALA A 34 7.17 0.87 8.75
N TYR A 35 7.83 0.18 9.65
CA TYR A 35 8.81 -0.87 9.30
C TYR A 35 8.14 -2.01 8.54
N LYS A 36 7.00 -2.45 9.03
CA LYS A 36 6.21 -3.50 8.37
C LYS A 36 5.82 -3.09 6.96
N THR A 37 5.33 -1.88 6.80
CA THR A 37 4.93 -1.36 5.49
C THR A 37 6.12 -1.29 4.54
N GLU A 38 7.26 -0.84 5.03
CA GLU A 38 8.48 -0.77 4.22
C GLU A 38 8.94 -2.16 3.77
N VAL A 39 8.99 -3.11 4.70
CA VAL A 39 9.40 -4.49 4.39
C VAL A 39 8.45 -5.11 3.36
N GLU A 40 7.16 -4.96 3.56
CA GLU A 40 6.16 -5.49 2.63
C GLU A 40 6.26 -4.82 1.26
N SER A 41 6.52 -3.52 1.23
CA SER A 41 6.66 -2.76 0.00
C SER A 41 7.89 -3.20 -0.79
N VAL A 42 9.03 -3.37 -0.12
CA VAL A 42 10.26 -3.84 -0.75
C VAL A 42 10.08 -5.26 -1.29
N ALA A 43 9.46 -6.13 -0.50
CA ALA A 43 9.22 -7.51 -0.92
C ALA A 43 8.30 -7.56 -2.14
N ARG A 44 7.26 -6.71 -2.15
CA ARG A 44 6.33 -6.65 -3.28
C ARG A 44 7.02 -6.13 -4.53
N ALA A 45 7.83 -5.09 -4.40
CA ALA A 45 8.57 -4.52 -5.53
C ALA A 45 9.55 -5.55 -6.10
N GLU A 46 10.21 -6.31 -5.23
CA GLU A 46 11.13 -7.34 -5.68
C GLU A 46 10.41 -8.50 -6.36
N ALA A 47 9.25 -8.90 -5.84
CA ALA A 47 8.44 -9.93 -6.46
C ALA A 47 7.98 -9.51 -7.85
N ILE A 48 7.56 -8.24 -8.01
CA ILE A 48 7.16 -7.70 -9.31
C ILE A 48 8.34 -7.69 -10.27
N ARG A 49 9.52 -7.32 -9.78
CA ARG A 49 10.72 -7.29 -10.61
C ARG A 49 11.10 -8.68 -11.11
N ARG A 50 11.04 -9.67 -10.22
CA ARG A 50 11.32 -11.06 -10.58
C ARG A 50 10.32 -11.59 -11.58
N GLU A 51 9.05 -11.27 -11.37
CA GLU A 51 8.00 -11.68 -12.29
C GLU A 51 8.19 -11.04 -13.66
N ALA A 52 8.48 -9.74 -13.69
CA ALA A 52 8.73 -9.04 -14.93
C ALA A 52 9.93 -9.62 -15.69
N ALA A 53 11.00 -9.96 -14.96
CA ALA A 53 12.18 -10.56 -15.57
C ALA A 53 11.86 -11.94 -16.14
N ALA A 54 11.08 -12.74 -15.43
CA ALA A 54 10.65 -14.06 -15.90
C ALA A 54 9.79 -13.96 -17.15
N LEU A 55 8.88 -13.00 -17.19
CA LEU A 55 8.02 -12.77 -18.35
C LEU A 55 8.81 -12.29 -19.55
N LYS A 56 9.82 -11.45 -19.31
CA LYS A 56 10.67 -10.93 -20.38
C LYS A 56 11.51 -12.04 -21.03
N SER A 57 12.02 -12.96 -20.21
CA SER A 57 12.80 -14.08 -20.74
C SER A 57 11.94 -15.19 -21.32
N ASN A 58 10.64 -15.17 -21.05
CA ASN A 58 9.71 -16.18 -21.57
C ASN A 58 8.38 -15.53 -21.96
N PRO A 59 8.32 -14.94 -23.16
CA PRO A 59 7.11 -14.21 -23.60
C PRO A 59 5.85 -15.07 -23.64
N GLU A 60 5.96 -16.38 -23.76
CA GLU A 60 4.82 -17.27 -23.78
C GLU A 60 4.05 -17.26 -22.47
N LEU A 61 4.74 -16.96 -21.36
CA LEU A 61 4.08 -16.86 -20.06
C LEU A 61 3.13 -15.68 -20.00
N ILE A 62 3.40 -14.63 -20.76
CA ILE A 62 2.52 -13.46 -20.81
C ILE A 62 1.15 -13.89 -21.37
N GLN A 63 1.16 -14.64 -22.45
CA GLN A 63 -0.06 -15.13 -23.06
C GLN A 63 -0.81 -16.07 -22.14
N LEU A 64 -0.09 -16.96 -21.47
CA LEU A 64 -0.69 -17.90 -20.53
C LEU A 64 -1.36 -17.17 -19.37
N ARG A 65 -0.67 -16.18 -18.79
CA ARG A 65 -1.23 -15.40 -17.69
C ARG A 65 -2.43 -14.57 -18.09
N MET A 66 -2.39 -14.01 -19.29
CA MET A 66 -3.53 -13.28 -19.82
C MET A 66 -4.73 -14.20 -19.98
N ALA A 67 -4.51 -15.41 -20.48
CA ALA A 67 -5.57 -16.39 -20.63
C ALA A 67 -6.16 -16.82 -19.29
N GLU A 68 -5.30 -17.00 -18.27
CA GLU A 68 -5.74 -17.37 -16.93
C GLU A 68 -6.59 -16.30 -16.27
N LYS A 69 -6.26 -15.04 -16.50
CA LYS A 69 -6.96 -13.92 -15.91
C LYS A 69 -8.14 -13.43 -16.71
N TRP A 70 -8.28 -13.90 -17.94
CA TRP A 70 -9.35 -13.45 -18.81
C TRP A 70 -10.67 -14.11 -18.40
N ASP A 71 -11.67 -13.30 -18.22
CA ASP A 71 -12.99 -13.75 -17.81
C ASP A 71 -13.92 -14.04 -18.99
N GLY A 72 -13.38 -14.03 -20.20
CA GLY A 72 -14.13 -14.29 -21.42
C GLY A 72 -14.80 -13.07 -22.02
N LYS A 73 -14.62 -11.92 -21.39
CA LYS A 73 -15.20 -10.66 -21.87
C LYS A 73 -14.13 -9.77 -22.45
N LEU A 74 -14.46 -9.10 -23.53
CA LEU A 74 -13.55 -8.11 -24.08
C LEU A 74 -13.42 -6.93 -23.12
N PRO A 75 -12.20 -6.34 -22.98
CA PRO A 75 -12.03 -5.20 -22.11
C PRO A 75 -12.93 -4.05 -22.54
N GLN A 76 -13.69 -3.52 -21.61
CA GLN A 76 -14.50 -2.35 -21.85
C GLN A 76 -13.78 -1.13 -21.26
N PHE A 77 -13.43 -0.22 -22.12
CA PHE A 77 -12.78 1.01 -21.69
C PHE A 77 -13.84 2.08 -21.48
N THR A 78 -14.00 2.49 -20.24
CA THR A 78 -14.90 3.57 -19.87
C THR A 78 -14.09 4.73 -19.33
N GLY A 79 -14.57 5.95 -19.54
CA GLY A 79 -13.91 7.13 -19.05
C GLY A 79 -12.62 7.46 -19.78
N GLY A 80 -11.49 7.12 -19.19
CA GLY A 80 -10.18 7.49 -19.74
C GLY A 80 -9.86 6.93 -21.12
N ALA A 81 -10.59 5.92 -21.56
CA ALA A 81 -10.38 5.32 -22.87
C ALA A 81 -11.22 5.98 -23.97
N ILE A 82 -12.01 6.96 -23.64
CA ILE A 82 -12.84 7.69 -24.62
C ILE A 82 -12.05 8.20 -25.81
N PRO A 83 -10.84 8.80 -25.65
CA PRO A 83 -10.07 9.24 -26.80
C PRO A 83 -9.77 8.14 -27.81
N PHE A 84 -9.51 6.94 -27.30
CA PHE A 84 -9.28 5.78 -28.16
C PHE A 84 -10.53 5.42 -28.95
N LEU A 85 -11.67 5.41 -28.29
CA LEU A 85 -12.95 5.15 -28.94
C LEU A 85 -13.29 6.22 -29.97
N GLN A 86 -12.95 7.48 -29.69
CA GLN A 86 -13.16 8.56 -30.63
C GLN A 86 -12.33 8.40 -31.90
N VAL A 87 -11.08 7.97 -31.75
CA VAL A 87 -10.20 7.70 -32.89
C VAL A 87 -10.80 6.59 -33.75
N GLU A 88 -11.30 5.55 -33.12
CA GLU A 88 -11.93 4.45 -33.82
C GLU A 88 -13.18 4.92 -34.58
N ASN A 89 -14.00 5.76 -33.94
CA ASN A 89 -15.16 6.35 -34.58
C ASN A 89 -14.79 7.26 -35.76
N MET A 90 -13.71 8.01 -35.62
CA MET A 90 -13.20 8.86 -36.67
C MET A 90 -12.78 8.04 -37.89
N LEU A 91 -12.13 6.90 -37.64
CA LEU A 91 -11.74 6.00 -38.72
C LEU A 91 -12.94 5.41 -39.45
N LYS A 92 -13.99 5.09 -38.72
CA LYS A 92 -15.23 4.59 -39.32
C LYS A 92 -15.95 5.66 -40.12
N ASN A 93 -15.91 6.89 -39.63
CA ASN A 93 -16.60 8.00 -40.29
C ASN A 93 -15.85 8.54 -41.51
N SER A 94 -14.55 8.23 -41.59
CA SER A 94 -13.75 8.71 -42.73
C SER A 94 -13.95 7.89 -44.01
N ASN A 95 -14.70 6.82 -43.89
CA ASN A 95 -15.08 6.00 -45.03
C ASN A 95 -16.42 6.46 -45.59
#